data_b15b14d448dc5a0790e8dee1ed327791
#
_entry.id   b15b14d448dc5a0790e8dee1ed327791
#
_cell.length_a   1.000
_cell.length_b   1.000
_cell.length_c   1.000
_cell.angle_alpha   90.00
_cell.angle_beta   90.00
_cell.angle_gamma   90.00
#
_symmetry.space_group_name_H-M   'P 1'
#
loop_
_entity.id
_entity.type
_entity.pdbx_description
1 polymer ?
#
loop_
_entity_poly.entity_id
_entity_poly.type
_entity_poly.pdbx_seq_one_letter_code
_entity_poly.pdbx_strand_id
1 'polypeptide(L)'
;MQDDSYLVYQNRMFPPNRRSSPKGTGLQKISGEQMTGEQALARVKAFARSCFDNVSGSHDWDHTLRVFRLCMLMGPTENADMDVLGAAAYLHDIGRALQDASGGEICHAERGARMAEPQLEALPYSEKQKKNIIHCIRSHRFRNHLKPATTEAKVLFDADKLDAIGAVGVARAFLFAGEVGARLHSPDLDVESTRPYSVDDTGYREFKVKLCKIKDRMLTAEGRKRARERHSFMDDFFNRFLAEYEGKR
;
A
#
# COMPACT_ATOMS: atom_id res chain seq x y z
N MET A 1 -27.63 -2.17 10.77
CA MET A 1 -27.57 -0.69 10.74
C MET A 1 -26.62 -0.34 9.60
N GLN A 2 -27.12 0.37 8.58
CA GLN A 2 -26.26 0.85 7.49
C GLN A 2 -25.40 1.98 8.07
N ASP A 3 -24.08 1.89 7.79
CA ASP A 3 -23.07 2.80 8.30
C ASP A 3 -23.21 4.18 7.62
N ASP A 4 -23.89 5.11 8.31
CA ASP A 4 -24.10 6.50 7.84
C ASP A 4 -22.79 7.28 7.62
N SER A 5 -21.68 6.84 8.20
CA SER A 5 -20.36 7.49 8.03
C SER A 5 -19.83 7.41 6.58
N TYR A 6 -20.22 6.36 5.86
CA TYR A 6 -19.87 6.20 4.44
C TYR A 6 -20.61 7.20 3.54
N LEU A 7 -21.88 7.40 3.80
CA LEU A 7 -22.70 8.38 3.08
C LEU A 7 -22.24 9.82 3.35
N VAL A 8 -21.85 10.11 4.58
CA VAL A 8 -21.28 11.42 4.95
C VAL A 8 -19.93 11.66 4.27
N TYR A 9 -19.05 10.64 4.21
CA TYR A 9 -17.77 10.73 3.51
C TYR A 9 -17.97 10.88 1.99
N GLN A 10 -18.84 10.07 1.39
CA GLN A 10 -19.20 10.16 -0.04
C GLN A 10 -19.77 11.54 -0.39
N ASN A 11 -20.68 12.09 0.41
CA ASN A 11 -21.29 13.39 0.17
C ASN A 11 -20.32 14.57 0.40
N ARG A 12 -19.33 14.42 1.25
CA ARG A 12 -18.30 15.44 1.52
C ARG A 12 -17.20 15.48 0.48
N MET A 13 -16.80 14.31 -0.05
CA MET A 13 -15.75 14.18 -1.04
C MET A 13 -16.28 14.24 -2.49
N PHE A 14 -17.54 13.87 -2.69
CA PHE A 14 -18.21 13.84 -3.99
C PHE A 14 -19.63 14.44 -3.84
N PRO A 15 -19.75 15.80 -3.75
CA PRO A 15 -21.06 16.42 -3.66
C PRO A 15 -21.89 16.05 -4.90
N PRO A 16 -23.20 15.79 -4.73
CA PRO A 16 -24.07 15.45 -5.85
C PRO A 16 -24.02 16.56 -6.89
N ASN A 17 -23.70 16.18 -8.12
CA ASN A 17 -23.58 17.09 -9.25
C ASN A 17 -24.93 17.78 -9.49
N ARG A 18 -25.10 19.03 -9.03
CA ARG A 18 -26.27 19.84 -9.33
C ARG A 18 -26.25 20.13 -10.83
N ARG A 19 -27.04 19.39 -11.58
CA ARG A 19 -27.28 19.65 -13.00
C ARG A 19 -27.94 21.02 -13.13
N SER A 20 -27.16 22.03 -13.50
CA SER A 20 -27.68 23.23 -14.15
C SER A 20 -27.90 22.85 -15.61
N SER A 21 -29.13 22.85 -16.06
CA SER A 21 -29.54 22.63 -17.44
C SER A 21 -29.02 23.79 -18.30
N PRO A 22 -28.13 23.56 -19.28
CA PRO A 22 -27.88 24.53 -20.32
C PRO A 22 -28.97 24.35 -21.41
N LYS A 23 -29.62 25.45 -21.77
CA LYS A 23 -30.51 25.58 -22.94
C LYS A 23 -29.70 25.29 -24.21
N GLY A 24 -30.33 24.57 -25.12
CA GLY A 24 -29.75 23.97 -26.30
C GLY A 24 -28.95 24.90 -27.21
N THR A 25 -27.89 24.34 -27.73
CA THR A 25 -27.34 24.63 -29.07
C THR A 25 -26.63 23.37 -29.57
N GLY A 26 -26.95 23.00 -30.80
CA GLY A 26 -26.31 22.11 -31.74
C GLY A 26 -25.55 20.88 -31.24
N LEU A 27 -26.16 19.70 -31.45
CA LEU A 27 -25.47 18.40 -31.39
C LEU A 27 -24.35 18.32 -32.44
N GLN A 28 -23.13 18.68 -32.07
CA GLN A 28 -21.97 18.09 -32.72
C GLN A 28 -21.75 16.69 -32.09
N LYS A 29 -21.92 15.65 -32.92
CA LYS A 29 -21.48 14.29 -32.61
C LYS A 29 -19.97 14.32 -32.38
N ILE A 30 -19.55 14.39 -31.09
CA ILE A 30 -18.17 14.09 -30.73
C ILE A 30 -18.04 12.58 -30.89
N SER A 31 -17.19 12.16 -31.85
CA SER A 31 -16.77 10.78 -32.04
C SER A 31 -16.34 10.20 -30.66
N GLY A 32 -16.97 9.10 -30.24
CA GLY A 32 -16.67 8.46 -28.97
C GLY A 32 -15.27 7.85 -29.03
N GLU A 33 -14.26 8.63 -28.67
CA GLU A 33 -12.94 8.06 -28.36
C GLU A 33 -13.09 7.17 -27.12
N GLN A 34 -12.88 5.88 -27.32
CA GLN A 34 -12.80 4.94 -26.21
C GLN A 34 -11.60 5.31 -25.33
N MET A 35 -11.83 5.44 -24.04
CA MET A 35 -10.78 5.70 -23.05
C MET A 35 -9.67 4.66 -23.15
N THR A 36 -8.42 5.09 -23.25
CA THR A 36 -7.26 4.20 -23.28
C THR A 36 -6.95 3.64 -21.88
N GLY A 37 -6.18 2.55 -21.81
CA GLY A 37 -5.68 1.99 -20.54
C GLY A 37 -4.87 3.01 -19.72
N GLU A 38 -4.06 3.83 -20.40
CA GLU A 38 -3.28 4.90 -19.75
C GLU A 38 -4.20 5.97 -19.12
N GLN A 39 -5.24 6.37 -19.81
CA GLN A 39 -6.23 7.32 -19.30
C GLN A 39 -7.01 6.73 -18.12
N ALA A 40 -7.33 5.43 -18.18
CA ALA A 40 -7.96 4.73 -17.06
C ALA A 40 -7.06 4.69 -15.82
N LEU A 41 -5.79 4.33 -16.00
CA LEU A 41 -4.80 4.31 -14.93
C LEU A 41 -4.59 5.71 -14.32
N ALA A 42 -4.58 6.77 -15.15
CA ALA A 42 -4.48 8.15 -14.68
C ALA A 42 -5.67 8.55 -13.79
N ARG A 43 -6.90 8.12 -14.14
CA ARG A 43 -8.10 8.34 -13.30
C ARG A 43 -8.02 7.57 -11.99
N VAL A 44 -7.59 6.30 -12.03
CA VAL A 44 -7.34 5.49 -10.82
C VAL A 44 -6.35 6.17 -9.90
N LYS A 45 -5.23 6.65 -10.44
CA LYS A 45 -4.20 7.37 -9.69
C LYS A 45 -4.75 8.64 -9.04
N ALA A 46 -5.53 9.44 -9.78
CA ALA A 46 -6.12 10.68 -9.26
C ALA A 46 -7.12 10.40 -8.12
N PHE A 47 -7.97 9.40 -8.28
CA PHE A 47 -8.88 8.95 -7.23
C PHE A 47 -8.10 8.44 -6.01
N ALA A 48 -7.14 7.54 -6.21
CA ALA A 48 -6.32 7.03 -5.10
C ALA A 48 -5.64 8.17 -4.35
N ARG A 49 -5.03 9.14 -5.06
CA ARG A 49 -4.36 10.29 -4.43
C ARG A 49 -5.30 11.09 -3.53
N SER A 50 -6.54 11.33 -3.95
CA SER A 50 -7.53 12.07 -3.15
C SER A 50 -7.90 11.37 -1.82
N CYS A 51 -7.70 10.04 -1.73
CA CYS A 51 -7.92 9.30 -0.49
C CYS A 51 -6.81 9.49 0.57
N PHE A 52 -5.70 10.12 0.19
CA PHE A 52 -4.56 10.39 1.08
C PHE A 52 -4.43 11.87 1.47
N ASP A 53 -5.38 12.71 1.12
CA ASP A 53 -5.41 14.11 1.56
C ASP A 53 -5.59 14.14 3.09
N ASN A 54 -4.59 14.54 3.84
CA ASN A 54 -4.49 14.52 5.31
C ASN A 54 -4.01 13.19 5.95
N VAL A 55 -3.43 12.27 5.18
CA VAL A 55 -2.74 11.09 5.73
C VAL A 55 -1.25 11.41 5.82
N SER A 56 -0.68 11.22 7.01
CA SER A 56 0.76 11.36 7.28
C SER A 56 1.32 10.09 7.90
N GLY A 57 2.64 9.95 7.93
CA GLY A 57 3.31 8.80 8.54
C GLY A 57 3.75 7.73 7.56
N SER A 58 3.99 6.53 8.05
CA SER A 58 4.64 5.44 7.30
C SER A 58 3.81 4.82 6.16
N HIS A 59 2.51 5.14 6.06
CA HIS A 59 1.57 4.67 5.04
C HIS A 59 0.91 5.82 4.28
N ASP A 60 1.72 6.75 3.84
CA ASP A 60 1.32 7.91 3.06
C ASP A 60 1.26 7.62 1.54
N TRP A 61 0.96 8.67 0.77
CA TRP A 61 0.97 8.57 -0.69
C TRP A 61 2.32 8.14 -1.27
N ASP A 62 3.43 8.50 -0.62
CA ASP A 62 4.77 8.13 -1.08
C ASP A 62 5.01 6.62 -0.96
N HIS A 63 4.46 5.96 0.08
CA HIS A 63 4.41 4.50 0.16
C HIS A 63 3.70 3.90 -1.05
N THR A 64 2.51 4.39 -1.37
CA THR A 64 1.74 3.92 -2.55
C THR A 64 2.54 4.08 -3.84
N LEU A 65 3.25 5.19 -4.02
CA LEU A 65 4.10 5.41 -5.19
C LEU A 65 5.30 4.45 -5.25
N ARG A 66 5.93 4.14 -4.10
CA ARG A 66 7.04 3.17 -4.05
C ARG A 66 6.56 1.76 -4.36
N VAL A 67 5.41 1.35 -3.81
CA VAL A 67 4.79 0.06 -4.12
C VAL A 67 4.42 -0.03 -5.60
N PHE A 68 3.82 1.01 -6.18
CA PHE A 68 3.54 1.05 -7.62
C PHE A 68 4.81 0.86 -8.47
N ARG A 69 5.91 1.57 -8.15
CA ARG A 69 7.18 1.43 -8.87
C ARG A 69 7.75 0.01 -8.76
N LEU A 70 7.64 -0.62 -7.60
CA LEU A 70 8.05 -2.02 -7.42
C LEU A 70 7.18 -2.98 -8.23
N CYS A 71 5.87 -2.75 -8.28
CA CYS A 71 4.95 -3.52 -9.13
C CYS A 71 5.32 -3.40 -10.61
N MET A 72 5.59 -2.18 -11.10
CA MET A 72 5.99 -1.96 -12.50
C MET A 72 7.35 -2.58 -12.83
N LEU A 73 8.24 -2.68 -11.85
CA LEU A 73 9.55 -3.32 -12.02
C LEU A 73 9.46 -4.84 -12.02
N MET A 74 8.61 -5.43 -11.17
CA MET A 74 8.51 -6.89 -10.97
C MET A 74 7.48 -7.54 -11.91
N GLY A 75 6.39 -6.85 -12.21
CA GLY A 75 5.27 -7.40 -12.99
C GLY A 75 5.66 -8.02 -14.33
N PRO A 76 6.49 -7.36 -15.17
CA PRO A 76 6.91 -7.94 -16.45
C PRO A 76 7.67 -9.26 -16.31
N THR A 77 8.50 -9.43 -15.28
CA THR A 77 9.28 -10.67 -15.06
C THR A 77 8.42 -11.83 -14.56
N GLU A 78 7.28 -11.53 -13.96
CA GLU A 78 6.32 -12.51 -13.46
C GLU A 78 5.13 -12.73 -14.43
N ASN A 79 5.16 -12.11 -15.62
CA ASN A 79 4.09 -12.17 -16.63
C ASN A 79 2.71 -11.71 -16.10
N ALA A 80 2.68 -10.67 -15.28
CA ALA A 80 1.46 -10.09 -14.74
C ALA A 80 0.71 -9.24 -15.78
N ASP A 81 -0.62 -9.18 -15.68
CA ASP A 81 -1.44 -8.18 -16.36
C ASP A 81 -1.11 -6.80 -15.77
N MET A 82 -0.40 -5.97 -16.55
CA MET A 82 0.11 -4.68 -16.07
C MET A 82 -0.99 -3.65 -15.83
N ASP A 83 -2.12 -3.74 -16.51
CA ASP A 83 -3.28 -2.87 -16.29
C ASP A 83 -3.93 -3.18 -14.92
N VAL A 84 -4.10 -4.47 -14.62
CA VAL A 84 -4.60 -4.94 -13.32
C VAL A 84 -3.62 -4.56 -12.21
N LEU A 85 -2.35 -4.86 -12.40
CA LEU A 85 -1.32 -4.64 -11.38
C LEU A 85 -1.14 -3.15 -11.06
N GLY A 86 -1.13 -2.29 -12.09
CA GLY A 86 -1.00 -0.85 -11.92
C GLY A 86 -2.17 -0.23 -11.18
N ALA A 87 -3.41 -0.61 -11.54
CA ALA A 87 -4.61 -0.16 -10.86
C ALA A 87 -4.64 -0.64 -9.39
N ALA A 88 -4.37 -1.92 -9.16
CA ALA A 88 -4.34 -2.50 -7.82
C ALA A 88 -3.27 -1.85 -6.93
N ALA A 89 -2.10 -1.54 -7.47
CA ALA A 89 -1.02 -0.89 -6.75
C ALA A 89 -1.39 0.53 -6.25
N TYR A 90 -2.11 1.32 -7.06
CA TYR A 90 -2.62 2.61 -6.58
C TYR A 90 -3.74 2.48 -5.56
N LEU A 91 -4.57 1.44 -5.64
CA LEU A 91 -5.79 1.31 -4.85
C LEU A 91 -5.62 0.48 -3.56
N HIS A 92 -4.47 -0.18 -3.35
CA HIS A 92 -4.36 -1.19 -2.28
C HIS A 92 -4.59 -0.62 -0.87
N ASP A 93 -4.16 0.61 -0.60
CA ASP A 93 -4.19 1.24 0.73
C ASP A 93 -5.17 2.42 0.85
N ILE A 94 -6.08 2.66 -0.14
CA ILE A 94 -7.05 3.79 -0.10
C ILE A 94 -8.00 3.76 1.10
N GLY A 95 -8.17 2.63 1.75
CA GLY A 95 -8.94 2.47 2.99
C GLY A 95 -8.17 2.79 4.27
N ARG A 96 -6.88 3.14 4.19
CA ARG A 96 -5.99 3.30 5.37
C ARG A 96 -6.47 4.37 6.33
N ALA A 97 -6.83 5.56 5.84
CA ALA A 97 -7.32 6.65 6.69
C ALA A 97 -8.54 6.24 7.53
N LEU A 98 -9.43 5.40 6.99
CA LEU A 98 -10.60 4.90 7.71
C LEU A 98 -10.22 3.86 8.77
N GLN A 99 -9.21 3.01 8.52
CA GLN A 99 -8.70 2.11 9.55
C GLN A 99 -8.09 2.89 10.72
N ASP A 100 -7.27 3.89 10.44
CA ASP A 100 -6.59 4.69 11.46
C ASP A 100 -7.60 5.50 12.28
N ALA A 101 -8.60 6.11 11.63
CA ALA A 101 -9.68 6.82 12.29
C ALA A 101 -10.58 5.92 13.17
N SER A 102 -10.64 4.61 12.86
CA SER A 102 -11.40 3.63 13.66
C SER A 102 -10.57 2.95 14.76
N GLY A 103 -9.32 3.38 14.98
CA GLY A 103 -8.44 2.69 15.94
C GLY A 103 -8.10 1.24 15.54
N GLY A 104 -8.22 0.92 14.24
CA GLY A 104 -7.90 -0.42 13.71
C GLY A 104 -9.09 -1.39 13.62
N GLU A 105 -10.29 -0.98 13.99
CA GLU A 105 -11.51 -1.82 13.90
C GLU A 105 -11.90 -2.11 12.45
N ILE A 106 -11.75 -1.12 11.57
CA ILE A 106 -12.04 -1.28 10.14
C ILE A 106 -10.82 -1.87 9.43
N CYS A 107 -11.01 -2.94 8.65
CA CYS A 107 -9.95 -3.46 7.79
C CYS A 107 -9.81 -2.60 6.54
N HIS A 108 -8.64 -1.95 6.35
CA HIS A 108 -8.41 -1.07 5.20
C HIS A 108 -8.49 -1.80 3.85
N ALA A 109 -8.08 -3.08 3.78
CA ALA A 109 -8.14 -3.85 2.54
C ALA A 109 -9.58 -4.12 2.09
N GLU A 110 -10.46 -4.52 3.01
CA GLU A 110 -11.89 -4.70 2.71
C GLU A 110 -12.57 -3.37 2.40
N ARG A 111 -12.26 -2.32 3.17
CA ARG A 111 -12.83 -1.00 2.95
C ARG A 111 -12.34 -0.41 1.63
N GLY A 112 -11.05 -0.50 1.34
CA GLY A 112 -10.45 -0.05 0.09
C GLY A 112 -11.06 -0.74 -1.13
N ALA A 113 -11.28 -2.06 -1.06
CA ALA A 113 -11.95 -2.80 -2.11
C ALA A 113 -13.36 -2.27 -2.41
N ARG A 114 -14.17 -2.05 -1.36
CA ARG A 114 -15.51 -1.45 -1.52
C ARG A 114 -15.48 -0.04 -2.09
N MET A 115 -14.49 0.76 -1.75
CA MET A 115 -14.29 2.11 -2.32
C MET A 115 -13.86 2.07 -3.79
N ALA A 116 -13.08 1.06 -4.18
CA ALA A 116 -12.59 0.88 -5.54
C ALA A 116 -13.67 0.38 -6.52
N GLU A 117 -14.60 -0.47 -6.07
CA GLU A 117 -15.64 -1.08 -6.92
C GLU A 117 -16.37 -0.05 -7.81
N PRO A 118 -17.01 1.01 -7.29
CA PRO A 118 -17.73 1.97 -8.12
C PRO A 118 -16.83 2.78 -9.07
N GLN A 119 -15.56 2.95 -8.73
CA GLN A 119 -14.60 3.63 -9.59
C GLN A 119 -14.23 2.77 -10.81
N LEU A 120 -14.04 1.47 -10.58
CA LEU A 120 -13.70 0.52 -11.63
C LEU A 120 -14.85 0.30 -12.61
N GLU A 121 -16.12 0.40 -12.17
CA GLU A 121 -17.29 0.28 -13.06
C GLU A 121 -17.32 1.37 -14.15
N ALA A 122 -16.80 2.56 -13.87
CA ALA A 122 -16.73 3.68 -14.81
C ALA A 122 -15.52 3.62 -15.75
N LEU A 123 -14.69 2.57 -15.67
CA LEU A 123 -13.43 2.45 -16.41
C LEU A 123 -13.45 1.25 -17.37
N PRO A 124 -12.66 1.26 -18.45
CA PRO A 124 -12.69 0.25 -19.52
C PRO A 124 -11.94 -1.04 -19.15
N TYR A 125 -11.98 -1.44 -17.89
CA TYR A 125 -11.49 -2.75 -17.48
C TYR A 125 -12.54 -3.82 -17.76
N SER A 126 -12.11 -4.97 -18.27
CA SER A 126 -12.99 -6.15 -18.38
C SER A 126 -13.45 -6.62 -17.01
N GLU A 127 -14.56 -7.33 -16.93
CA GLU A 127 -15.07 -7.90 -15.68
C GLU A 127 -14.05 -8.82 -14.97
N LYS A 128 -13.24 -9.53 -15.76
CA LYS A 128 -12.14 -10.35 -15.24
C LYS A 128 -11.07 -9.48 -14.59
N GLN A 129 -10.68 -8.37 -15.21
CA GLN A 129 -9.69 -7.44 -14.66
C GLN A 129 -10.23 -6.74 -13.40
N LYS A 130 -11.47 -6.25 -13.41
CA LYS A 130 -12.12 -5.63 -12.23
C LYS A 130 -12.10 -6.59 -11.02
N LYS A 131 -12.55 -7.83 -11.22
CA LYS A 131 -12.54 -8.86 -10.17
C LYS A 131 -11.13 -9.13 -9.65
N ASN A 132 -10.14 -9.16 -10.52
CA ASN A 132 -8.75 -9.38 -10.13
C ASN A 132 -8.15 -8.18 -9.39
N ILE A 133 -8.44 -6.94 -9.80
CA ILE A 133 -8.04 -5.73 -9.07
C ILE A 133 -8.59 -5.77 -7.64
N ILE A 134 -9.88 -6.06 -7.48
CA ILE A 134 -10.52 -6.19 -6.16
C ILE A 134 -9.89 -7.31 -5.34
N HIS A 135 -9.59 -8.47 -5.96
CA HIS A 135 -8.89 -9.55 -5.29
C HIS A 135 -7.50 -9.11 -4.80
N CYS A 136 -6.73 -8.41 -5.63
CA CYS A 136 -5.43 -7.87 -5.25
C CYS A 136 -5.53 -6.95 -4.04
N ILE A 137 -6.49 -6.01 -4.04
CA ILE A 137 -6.72 -5.09 -2.91
C ILE A 137 -7.07 -5.86 -1.63
N ARG A 138 -7.97 -6.82 -1.69
CA ARG A 138 -8.39 -7.61 -0.51
C ARG A 138 -7.28 -8.49 0.05
N SER A 139 -6.43 -9.05 -0.80
CA SER A 139 -5.45 -10.08 -0.44
C SER A 139 -4.03 -9.55 -0.18
N HIS A 140 -3.75 -8.23 -0.34
CA HIS A 140 -2.41 -7.68 -0.12
C HIS A 140 -1.93 -7.80 1.35
N ARG A 141 -2.87 -8.02 2.30
CA ARG A 141 -2.56 -8.24 3.73
C ARG A 141 -2.72 -9.70 4.12
N PHE A 142 -1.85 -10.16 5.03
CA PHE A 142 -1.89 -11.53 5.55
C PHE A 142 -2.96 -11.78 6.64
N ARG A 143 -3.76 -10.76 7.02
CA ARG A 143 -4.62 -10.85 8.21
C ARG A 143 -6.00 -11.48 7.98
N ASN A 144 -6.47 -11.60 6.73
CA ASN A 144 -7.88 -11.93 6.43
C ASN A 144 -8.08 -13.36 5.93
N HIS A 145 -7.15 -14.27 6.13
CA HIS A 145 -7.18 -15.66 5.58
C HIS A 145 -7.30 -15.72 4.03
N LEU A 146 -7.49 -14.59 3.35
CA LEU A 146 -7.54 -14.52 1.89
C LEU A 146 -6.11 -14.50 1.34
N LYS A 147 -5.74 -15.59 0.69
CA LYS A 147 -4.40 -15.71 0.09
C LYS A 147 -4.36 -15.05 -1.30
N PRO A 148 -3.28 -14.35 -1.66
CA PRO A 148 -3.05 -13.89 -3.03
C PRO A 148 -3.05 -15.09 -3.99
N ALA A 149 -4.07 -15.19 -4.85
CA ALA A 149 -4.26 -16.33 -5.74
C ALA A 149 -3.71 -16.09 -7.15
N THR A 150 -3.82 -14.85 -7.65
CA THR A 150 -3.35 -14.47 -9.00
C THR A 150 -1.90 -14.00 -8.99
N THR A 151 -1.28 -13.93 -10.16
CA THR A 151 0.08 -13.41 -10.32
C THR A 151 0.15 -11.97 -9.83
N GLU A 152 -0.80 -11.12 -10.23
CA GLU A 152 -0.87 -9.71 -9.86
C GLU A 152 -1.01 -9.54 -8.34
N ALA A 153 -1.85 -10.35 -7.69
CA ALA A 153 -2.04 -10.32 -6.25
C ALA A 153 -0.74 -10.73 -5.51
N LYS A 154 -0.01 -11.71 -6.02
CA LYS A 154 1.30 -12.10 -5.44
C LYS A 154 2.36 -11.04 -5.63
N VAL A 155 2.43 -10.42 -6.82
CA VAL A 155 3.38 -9.34 -7.10
C VAL A 155 3.09 -8.12 -6.23
N LEU A 156 1.83 -7.72 -6.10
CA LEU A 156 1.43 -6.60 -5.22
C LEU A 156 1.76 -6.90 -3.76
N PHE A 157 1.46 -8.11 -3.29
CA PHE A 157 1.81 -8.54 -1.93
C PHE A 157 3.31 -8.42 -1.67
N ASP A 158 4.13 -8.91 -2.59
CA ASP A 158 5.59 -8.85 -2.47
C ASP A 158 6.11 -7.41 -2.54
N ALA A 159 5.59 -6.60 -3.44
CA ALA A 159 5.95 -5.19 -3.59
C ALA A 159 5.67 -4.38 -2.31
N ASP A 160 4.51 -4.57 -1.69
CA ASP A 160 4.16 -3.95 -0.41
C ASP A 160 5.12 -4.37 0.71
N LYS A 161 5.47 -5.65 0.80
CA LYS A 161 6.42 -6.16 1.81
C LYS A 161 7.86 -5.71 1.54
N LEU A 162 8.27 -5.63 0.27
CA LEU A 162 9.58 -5.10 -0.10
C LEU A 162 9.77 -3.64 0.30
N ASP A 163 8.72 -2.81 0.31
CA ASP A 163 8.81 -1.42 0.76
C ASP A 163 9.15 -1.31 2.27
N ALA A 164 8.88 -2.36 3.04
CA ALA A 164 9.20 -2.41 4.45
C ALA A 164 10.63 -2.86 4.77
N ILE A 165 11.44 -3.26 3.79
CA ILE A 165 12.80 -3.79 4.00
C ILE A 165 13.84 -3.10 3.11
N GLY A 166 15.13 -3.32 3.41
CA GLY A 166 16.24 -2.64 2.76
C GLY A 166 16.44 -1.23 3.31
N ALA A 167 17.10 -0.36 2.54
CA ALA A 167 17.43 1.00 2.98
C ALA A 167 16.18 1.84 3.33
N VAL A 168 15.13 1.74 2.51
CA VAL A 168 13.84 2.38 2.80
C VAL A 168 13.22 1.82 4.08
N GLY A 169 13.27 0.50 4.27
CA GLY A 169 12.74 -0.16 5.45
C GLY A 169 13.46 0.27 6.73
N VAL A 170 14.80 0.38 6.70
CA VAL A 170 15.58 0.92 7.82
C VAL A 170 15.16 2.35 8.17
N ALA A 171 15.10 3.23 7.16
CA ALA A 171 14.69 4.62 7.37
C ALA A 171 13.27 4.72 7.97
N ARG A 172 12.33 3.91 7.47
CA ARG A 172 10.95 3.84 8.00
C ARG A 172 10.89 3.31 9.43
N ALA A 173 11.73 2.32 9.77
CA ALA A 173 11.79 1.78 11.14
C ALA A 173 12.26 2.84 12.14
N PHE A 174 13.26 3.65 11.81
CA PHE A 174 13.70 4.75 12.66
C PHE A 174 12.71 5.93 12.69
N LEU A 175 12.05 6.23 11.57
CA LEU A 175 10.98 7.23 11.55
C LEU A 175 9.85 6.82 12.51
N PHE A 176 9.37 5.60 12.41
CA PHE A 176 8.33 5.06 13.28
C PHE A 176 8.77 5.03 14.76
N ALA A 177 10.02 4.62 15.03
CA ALA A 177 10.57 4.65 16.39
C ALA A 177 10.52 6.07 16.96
N GLY A 178 10.83 7.10 16.16
CA GLY A 178 10.70 8.50 16.56
C GLY A 178 9.25 8.92 16.81
N GLU A 179 8.29 8.47 16.00
CA GLU A 179 6.85 8.74 16.19
C GLU A 179 6.30 8.20 17.53
N VAL A 180 6.76 7.02 17.96
CA VAL A 180 6.35 6.42 19.25
C VAL A 180 7.23 6.86 20.45
N GLY A 181 8.17 7.78 20.22
CA GLY A 181 9.07 8.28 21.28
C GLY A 181 10.12 7.27 21.73
N ALA A 182 10.43 6.27 20.91
CA ALA A 182 11.44 5.27 21.25
C ALA A 182 12.86 5.86 21.19
N ARG A 183 13.76 5.25 21.97
CA ARG A 183 15.20 5.57 21.91
C ARG A 183 15.79 5.10 20.59
N LEU A 184 16.94 5.67 20.22
CA LEU A 184 17.69 5.22 19.05
C LEU A 184 18.02 3.72 19.12
N HIS A 185 18.48 3.26 20.30
CA HIS A 185 18.74 1.86 20.63
C HIS A 185 18.62 1.66 22.15
N SER A 186 18.29 0.44 22.55
CA SER A 186 18.15 0.04 23.96
C SER A 186 18.88 -1.29 24.16
N PRO A 187 20.20 -1.25 24.48
CA PRO A 187 21.03 -2.46 24.54
C PRO A 187 20.63 -3.43 25.67
N ASP A 188 20.02 -2.89 26.75
CA ASP A 188 19.65 -3.68 27.93
C ASP A 188 18.28 -4.35 27.82
N LEU A 189 17.54 -4.10 26.74
CA LEU A 189 16.22 -4.67 26.53
C LEU A 189 16.30 -6.00 25.77
N ASP A 190 15.68 -7.02 26.33
CA ASP A 190 15.38 -8.24 25.58
C ASP A 190 14.33 -7.95 24.50
N VAL A 191 14.76 -7.99 23.25
CA VAL A 191 13.97 -7.66 22.07
C VAL A 191 12.66 -8.45 22.00
N GLU A 192 12.69 -9.73 22.39
CA GLU A 192 11.51 -10.63 22.32
C GLU A 192 10.47 -10.31 23.41
N SER A 193 10.86 -9.68 24.51
CA SER A 193 9.97 -9.33 25.64
C SER A 193 9.30 -7.96 25.50
N THR A 194 9.71 -7.13 24.52
CA THR A 194 9.23 -5.76 24.37
C THR A 194 7.87 -5.69 23.66
N ARG A 195 7.10 -4.64 23.96
CA ARG A 195 5.77 -4.41 23.37
C ARG A 195 5.88 -3.60 22.06
N PRO A 196 5.14 -3.98 21.01
CA PRO A 196 5.02 -3.14 19.83
C PRO A 196 4.27 -1.83 20.16
N TYR A 197 4.52 -0.78 19.38
CA TYR A 197 3.90 0.55 19.51
C TYR A 197 4.16 1.21 20.88
N SER A 198 5.34 0.97 21.47
CA SER A 198 5.77 1.55 22.73
C SER A 198 7.13 2.24 22.60
N VAL A 199 7.58 2.90 23.66
CA VAL A 199 8.92 3.51 23.74
C VAL A 199 10.08 2.50 23.58
N ASP A 200 9.79 1.21 23.69
CA ASP A 200 10.76 0.13 23.46
C ASP A 200 10.87 -0.28 21.99
N ASP A 201 9.99 0.22 21.13
CA ASP A 201 9.91 -0.18 19.71
C ASP A 201 10.98 0.56 18.87
N THR A 202 12.25 0.29 19.19
CA THR A 202 13.40 0.86 18.48
C THR A 202 13.51 0.31 17.05
N GLY A 203 14.21 1.02 16.16
CA GLY A 203 14.46 0.56 14.79
C GLY A 203 15.16 -0.81 14.75
N TYR A 204 16.09 -1.08 15.68
CA TYR A 204 16.74 -2.39 15.79
C TYR A 204 15.79 -3.49 16.25
N ARG A 205 14.92 -3.18 17.23
CA ARG A 205 13.87 -4.12 17.64
C ARG A 205 12.96 -4.50 16.47
N GLU A 206 12.43 -3.52 15.72
CA GLU A 206 11.57 -3.77 14.55
C GLU A 206 12.28 -4.66 13.52
N PHE A 207 13.58 -4.43 13.30
CA PHE A 207 14.38 -5.32 12.46
C PHE A 207 14.37 -6.76 12.97
N LYS A 208 14.67 -6.99 14.24
CA LYS A 208 14.81 -8.33 14.83
C LYS A 208 13.49 -9.09 14.89
N VAL A 209 12.42 -8.43 15.33
CA VAL A 209 11.12 -9.10 15.57
C VAL A 209 10.33 -9.32 14.29
N LYS A 210 10.52 -8.46 13.26
CA LYS A 210 9.65 -8.45 12.09
C LYS A 210 10.39 -8.38 10.75
N LEU A 211 11.24 -7.36 10.52
CA LEU A 211 11.75 -7.10 9.18
C LEU A 211 12.67 -8.21 8.67
N CYS A 212 13.49 -8.82 9.54
CA CYS A 212 14.37 -9.94 9.18
C CYS A 212 13.61 -11.19 8.68
N LYS A 213 12.32 -11.32 9.04
CA LYS A 213 11.46 -12.46 8.67
C LYS A 213 10.72 -12.26 7.34
N ILE A 214 10.76 -11.04 6.79
CA ILE A 214 9.98 -10.70 5.58
C ILE A 214 10.49 -11.44 4.35
N LYS A 215 11.80 -11.64 4.21
CA LYS A 215 12.41 -12.37 3.07
C LYS A 215 11.81 -13.75 2.83
N ASP A 216 11.38 -14.42 3.91
CA ASP A 216 10.86 -15.79 3.86
C ASP A 216 9.37 -15.86 3.51
N ARG A 217 8.71 -14.69 3.34
CA ARG A 217 7.27 -14.58 3.05
C ARG A 217 6.97 -14.23 1.59
N MET A 218 7.97 -14.09 0.74
CA MET A 218 7.80 -13.70 -0.66
C MET A 218 7.16 -14.82 -1.47
N LEU A 219 6.20 -14.44 -2.31
CA LEU A 219 5.37 -15.36 -3.09
C LEU A 219 5.89 -15.56 -4.52
N THR A 220 6.62 -14.57 -5.08
CA THR A 220 7.13 -14.59 -6.45
C THR A 220 8.64 -14.85 -6.51
N ALA A 221 9.16 -15.25 -7.66
CA ALA A 221 10.59 -15.49 -7.84
C ALA A 221 11.38 -14.19 -7.73
N GLU A 222 10.92 -13.13 -8.39
CA GLU A 222 11.57 -11.83 -8.36
C GLU A 222 11.45 -11.18 -6.97
N GLY A 223 10.32 -11.34 -6.27
CA GLY A 223 10.14 -10.92 -4.89
C GLY A 223 11.16 -11.54 -3.94
N ARG A 224 11.36 -12.88 -4.03
CA ARG A 224 12.37 -13.58 -3.24
C ARG A 224 13.80 -13.11 -3.51
N LYS A 225 14.14 -12.86 -4.77
CA LYS A 225 15.47 -12.35 -5.15
C LYS A 225 15.70 -10.98 -4.50
N ARG A 226 14.80 -10.03 -4.69
CA ARG A 226 14.92 -8.67 -4.14
C ARG A 226 14.89 -8.63 -2.63
N ALA A 227 14.10 -9.49 -2.01
CA ALA A 227 14.02 -9.57 -0.55
C ALA A 227 15.34 -10.05 0.06
N ARG A 228 16.07 -11.00 -0.57
CA ARG A 228 17.39 -11.42 -0.12
C ARG A 228 18.40 -10.27 -0.21
N GLU A 229 18.43 -9.54 -1.31
CA GLU A 229 19.32 -8.39 -1.50
C GLU A 229 19.07 -7.30 -0.45
N ARG A 230 17.79 -6.95 -0.22
CA ARG A 230 17.39 -5.96 0.79
C ARG A 230 17.65 -6.42 2.21
N HIS A 231 17.49 -7.71 2.47
CA HIS A 231 17.79 -8.30 3.78
C HIS A 231 19.29 -8.26 4.10
N SER A 232 20.14 -8.64 3.14
CA SER A 232 21.60 -8.54 3.30
C SER A 232 22.05 -7.13 3.64
N PHE A 233 21.49 -6.14 2.95
CA PHE A 233 21.75 -4.73 3.28
C PHE A 233 21.37 -4.39 4.74
N MET A 234 20.21 -4.87 5.23
CA MET A 234 19.78 -4.61 6.60
C MET A 234 20.69 -5.29 7.63
N ASP A 235 21.14 -6.52 7.37
CA ASP A 235 22.08 -7.22 8.23
C ASP A 235 23.39 -6.43 8.34
N ASP A 236 23.97 -6.00 7.21
CA ASP A 236 25.18 -5.19 7.17
C ASP A 236 25.00 -3.85 7.90
N PHE A 237 23.86 -3.17 7.66
CA PHE A 237 23.55 -1.91 8.32
C PHE A 237 23.48 -2.06 9.84
N PHE A 238 22.70 -3.01 10.35
CA PHE A 238 22.52 -3.15 11.80
C PHE A 238 23.75 -3.68 12.51
N ASN A 239 24.53 -4.54 11.87
CA ASN A 239 25.84 -4.96 12.42
C ASN A 239 26.78 -3.76 12.56
N ARG A 240 26.83 -2.90 11.57
CA ARG A 240 27.63 -1.68 11.60
C ARG A 240 27.07 -0.67 12.62
N PHE A 241 25.76 -0.45 12.63
CA PHE A 241 25.08 0.43 13.57
C PHE A 241 25.41 0.07 15.04
N LEU A 242 25.35 -1.22 15.40
CA LEU A 242 25.66 -1.66 16.76
C LEU A 242 27.14 -1.44 17.09
N ALA A 243 28.05 -1.74 16.17
CA ALA A 243 29.48 -1.53 16.39
C ALA A 243 29.83 -0.05 16.57
N GLU A 244 29.21 0.85 15.82
CA GLU A 244 29.37 2.30 15.98
C GLU A 244 28.72 2.81 17.27
N TYR A 245 27.52 2.31 17.63
CA TYR A 245 26.83 2.66 18.86
C TYR A 245 27.63 2.31 20.11
N GLU A 246 28.36 1.19 20.08
CA GLU A 246 29.21 0.71 21.17
C GLU A 246 30.64 1.31 21.11
N GLY A 247 30.94 2.18 20.17
CA GLY A 247 32.27 2.77 19.99
C GLY A 247 33.37 1.78 19.59
N LYS A 248 33.00 0.66 18.97
CA LYS A 248 33.93 -0.36 18.49
C LYS A 248 34.43 -0.11 17.07
N ARG A 249 33.87 0.90 16.40
CA ARG A 249 34.21 1.27 15.03
C ARG A 249 34.03 2.76 14.80
#